data_45a2f5e95024666dfa9287b55a029fcb
#
_entry.id   45a2f5e95024666dfa9287b55a029fcb
#
_cell.length_a   1.000
_cell.length_b   1.000
_cell.length_c   1.000
_cell.angle_alpha   90.00
_cell.angle_beta   90.00
_cell.angle_gamma   90.00
#
_symmetry.space_group_name_H-M   'P 1'
#
loop_
_entity.id
_entity.type
_entity.pdbx_description
1 polymer ?
#
loop_
_entity_poly.entity_id
_entity_poly.type
_entity_poly.pdbx_seq_one_letter_code
_entity_poly.pdbx_strand_id
1 'polypeptide(L)'
;MAVCGVGIANAQYVGDPALSKTTSTGNLYDVVLLDNASIESLKTSGKTVQDLRADDVNRFLYVWDNTFVAGDGSYPGVDMQMDGYVSFDVSTIGWSGAGFNIANAAADLKHFTDNTHFHCGLRSTNGIKNVALVIGDGYAFENKNDKWSPAKISVGSEAFVDNGASYPLVGNFSADGEWVAVDITLGQLKKLWPDFNYKAVGFGGNILAVLGGGTAGKNICLDAAYFYTPGEGSVEGIAADADIIVTARTINAAGAEEIALYNLAGQLVKKVNSSVMGVEDVAAGAYIVKAGNAVKKVVLK
;
A
#
# COMPACT_ATOMS: atom_id res chain seq x y z
N MET A 1 -9.09 41.43 -19.67
CA MET A 1 -9.30 40.69 -18.39
C MET A 1 -8.88 39.27 -18.62
N ALA A 2 -7.71 38.88 -18.11
CA ALA A 2 -7.23 37.50 -18.16
C ALA A 2 -7.86 36.77 -16.99
N VAL A 3 -8.70 35.78 -17.29
CA VAL A 3 -9.19 34.85 -16.27
C VAL A 3 -8.05 33.88 -15.99
N CYS A 4 -7.36 34.11 -14.88
CA CYS A 4 -6.50 33.07 -14.30
C CYS A 4 -7.43 31.94 -13.86
N GLY A 5 -7.49 30.88 -14.68
CA GLY A 5 -7.99 29.60 -14.22
C GLY A 5 -7.06 29.10 -13.13
N VAL A 6 -7.50 29.15 -11.89
CA VAL A 6 -6.89 28.41 -10.80
C VAL A 6 -7.13 26.95 -11.14
N GLY A 7 -6.12 26.27 -11.68
CA GLY A 7 -6.12 24.83 -11.79
C GLY A 7 -6.30 24.29 -10.38
N ILE A 8 -7.43 23.63 -10.14
CA ILE A 8 -7.61 22.80 -8.95
C ILE A 8 -6.53 21.73 -9.10
N ALA A 9 -5.46 21.85 -8.32
CA ALA A 9 -4.49 20.77 -8.20
C ALA A 9 -5.27 19.51 -7.85
N ASN A 10 -5.11 18.45 -8.64
CA ASN A 10 -5.77 17.18 -8.43
C ASN A 10 -5.50 16.73 -6.98
N ALA A 11 -6.47 16.92 -6.13
CA ALA A 11 -6.39 16.56 -4.73
C ALA A 11 -6.39 15.03 -4.53
N GLN A 12 -6.74 14.28 -5.56
CA GLN A 12 -6.81 12.83 -5.58
C GLN A 12 -5.45 12.19 -5.81
N TYR A 13 -5.25 11.02 -5.24
CA TYR A 13 -4.08 10.18 -5.46
C TYR A 13 -4.05 9.55 -6.87
N VAL A 14 -5.19 9.48 -7.52
CA VAL A 14 -5.37 8.99 -8.89
C VAL A 14 -4.44 9.74 -9.85
N GLY A 15 -3.59 8.99 -10.54
CA GLY A 15 -2.55 9.54 -11.41
C GLY A 15 -1.15 9.55 -10.79
N ASP A 16 -1.02 9.23 -9.51
CA ASP A 16 0.29 9.01 -8.90
C ASP A 16 1.01 7.84 -9.58
N PRO A 17 2.33 7.96 -9.86
CA PRO A 17 3.12 6.88 -10.45
C PRO A 17 3.12 5.59 -9.63
N ALA A 18 3.00 5.68 -8.28
CA ALA A 18 2.92 4.51 -7.42
C ALA A 18 1.62 3.75 -7.65
N LEU A 19 0.47 4.43 -7.76
CA LEU A 19 -0.81 3.82 -8.11
C LEU A 19 -0.74 3.14 -9.49
N SER A 20 -0.23 3.84 -10.49
CA SER A 20 -0.08 3.30 -11.84
C SER A 20 0.78 2.03 -11.86
N LYS A 21 1.84 1.98 -11.06
CA LYS A 21 2.70 0.79 -10.92
C LYS A 21 1.92 -0.38 -10.31
N THR A 22 1.23 -0.18 -9.21
CA THR A 22 0.53 -1.27 -8.52
C THR A 22 -0.65 -1.78 -9.33
N THR A 23 -1.42 -0.92 -10.00
CA THR A 23 -2.54 -1.31 -10.87
C THR A 23 -2.10 -2.08 -12.11
N SER A 24 -0.85 -1.98 -12.52
CA SER A 24 -0.29 -2.76 -13.63
C SER A 24 0.19 -4.16 -13.21
N THR A 25 0.59 -4.35 -11.96
CA THR A 25 1.24 -5.59 -11.48
C THR A 25 0.27 -6.63 -10.94
N GLY A 26 -0.85 -6.22 -10.34
CA GLY A 26 -1.84 -7.13 -9.79
C GLY A 26 -2.69 -7.83 -10.87
N ASN A 27 -3.22 -8.99 -10.53
CA ASN A 27 -4.25 -9.68 -11.33
C ASN A 27 -5.59 -9.76 -10.60
N LEU A 28 -5.55 -9.74 -9.28
CA LEU A 28 -6.74 -9.74 -8.41
C LEU A 28 -6.61 -8.59 -7.42
N TYR A 29 -7.69 -7.84 -7.26
CA TYR A 29 -7.78 -6.65 -6.41
C TYR A 29 -8.98 -6.75 -5.48
N ASP A 30 -8.75 -6.53 -4.19
CA ASP A 30 -9.78 -6.38 -3.16
C ASP A 30 -9.81 -4.90 -2.76
N VAL A 31 -10.76 -4.16 -3.31
CA VAL A 31 -10.77 -2.70 -3.28
C VAL A 31 -11.57 -2.19 -2.10
N VAL A 32 -10.88 -1.55 -1.15
CA VAL A 32 -11.49 -0.90 0.02
C VAL A 32 -11.84 0.56 -0.26
N LEU A 33 -10.98 1.24 -1.00
CA LEU A 33 -11.16 2.64 -1.43
C LEU A 33 -10.45 2.86 -2.76
N LEU A 34 -11.17 3.19 -3.79
CA LEU A 34 -10.64 3.56 -5.11
C LEU A 34 -11.77 4.19 -5.93
N ASP A 35 -11.44 5.10 -6.82
CA ASP A 35 -12.41 5.74 -7.70
C ASP A 35 -13.00 4.78 -8.74
N ASN A 36 -14.20 5.11 -9.24
CA ASN A 36 -14.92 4.27 -10.21
C ASN A 36 -14.17 4.12 -11.53
N ALA A 37 -13.50 5.16 -12.01
CA ALA A 37 -12.79 5.13 -13.28
C ALA A 37 -11.60 4.16 -13.21
N SER A 38 -10.86 4.17 -12.10
CA SER A 38 -9.77 3.23 -11.84
C SER A 38 -10.26 1.79 -11.73
N ILE A 39 -11.37 1.54 -11.05
CA ILE A 39 -11.98 0.19 -10.96
C ILE A 39 -12.39 -0.30 -12.36
N GLU A 40 -13.06 0.52 -13.16
CA GLU A 40 -13.44 0.15 -14.51
C GLU A 40 -12.23 -0.07 -15.42
N SER A 41 -11.16 0.71 -15.25
CA SER A 41 -9.89 0.49 -15.94
C SER A 41 -9.26 -0.86 -15.58
N LEU A 42 -9.26 -1.26 -14.31
CA LEU A 42 -8.80 -2.58 -13.88
C LEU A 42 -9.61 -3.70 -14.56
N LYS A 43 -10.94 -3.62 -14.50
CA LYS A 43 -11.83 -4.62 -15.10
C LYS A 43 -11.65 -4.71 -16.63
N THR A 44 -11.56 -3.58 -17.33
CA THR A 44 -11.37 -3.55 -18.79
C THR A 44 -10.00 -4.05 -19.22
N SER A 45 -8.99 -3.95 -18.35
CA SER A 45 -7.67 -4.55 -18.56
C SER A 45 -7.60 -6.05 -18.19
N GLY A 46 -8.74 -6.68 -17.90
CA GLY A 46 -8.84 -8.11 -17.63
C GLY A 46 -8.49 -8.50 -16.20
N LYS A 47 -8.43 -7.55 -15.27
CA LYS A 47 -8.17 -7.83 -13.86
C LYS A 47 -9.44 -8.27 -13.14
N THR A 48 -9.28 -9.15 -12.15
CA THR A 48 -10.38 -9.51 -11.24
C THR A 48 -10.46 -8.48 -10.13
N VAL A 49 -11.65 -7.92 -9.89
CA VAL A 49 -11.87 -6.92 -8.84
C VAL A 49 -13.01 -7.38 -7.93
N GLN A 50 -12.70 -7.54 -6.64
CA GLN A 50 -13.68 -7.64 -5.57
C GLN A 50 -13.89 -6.24 -4.99
N ASP A 51 -15.07 -5.68 -5.16
CA ASP A 51 -15.42 -4.35 -4.65
C ASP A 51 -15.86 -4.48 -3.18
N LEU A 52 -15.01 -4.04 -2.27
CA LEU A 52 -15.22 -4.03 -0.82
C LEU A 52 -15.48 -2.63 -0.28
N ARG A 53 -15.67 -1.64 -1.15
CA ARG A 53 -15.98 -0.27 -0.73
C ARG A 53 -17.28 -0.20 0.06
N ALA A 54 -17.40 0.80 0.91
CA ALA A 54 -18.62 1.05 1.66
C ALA A 54 -19.82 1.22 0.70
N ASP A 55 -20.94 0.59 1.06
CA ASP A 55 -22.21 0.62 0.32
C ASP A 55 -23.39 1.00 1.23
N ASP A 56 -23.12 1.33 2.49
CA ASP A 56 -24.07 1.69 3.54
C ASP A 56 -25.17 0.63 3.83
N VAL A 57 -24.97 -0.58 3.31
CA VAL A 57 -25.88 -1.73 3.48
C VAL A 57 -25.18 -2.89 4.17
N ASN A 58 -24.05 -3.32 3.61
CA ASN A 58 -23.29 -4.46 4.07
C ASN A 58 -21.86 -4.08 4.47
N ARG A 59 -21.36 -2.99 3.93
CA ARG A 59 -20.02 -2.45 4.17
C ARG A 59 -20.15 -0.98 4.54
N PHE A 60 -19.40 -0.59 5.56
CA PHE A 60 -19.52 0.74 6.14
C PHE A 60 -18.15 1.37 6.34
N LEU A 61 -18.03 2.67 6.05
CA LEU A 61 -17.03 3.50 6.68
C LEU A 61 -17.71 4.26 7.82
N TYR A 62 -17.21 4.11 9.04
CA TYR A 62 -17.72 4.87 10.16
C TYR A 62 -16.60 5.39 11.04
N VAL A 63 -16.87 6.50 11.66
CA VAL A 63 -15.97 7.16 12.60
C VAL A 63 -16.43 6.84 14.02
N TRP A 64 -15.50 6.35 14.84
CA TRP A 64 -15.80 6.04 16.24
C TRP A 64 -15.95 7.33 17.05
N ASP A 65 -17.06 7.44 17.79
CA ASP A 65 -17.36 8.51 18.72
C ASP A 65 -17.16 9.93 18.16
N ASN A 66 -17.35 10.13 16.86
CA ASN A 66 -17.12 11.39 16.17
C ASN A 66 -15.70 11.97 16.39
N THR A 67 -14.71 11.12 16.55
CA THR A 67 -13.32 11.54 16.79
C THR A 67 -12.63 12.08 15.55
N PHE A 68 -13.16 11.77 14.36
CA PHE A 68 -12.85 12.45 13.10
C PHE A 68 -14.07 13.21 12.59
N VAL A 69 -13.84 14.32 11.93
CA VAL A 69 -14.84 15.04 11.12
C VAL A 69 -14.38 15.09 9.68
N ALA A 70 -15.27 15.47 8.75
CA ALA A 70 -14.91 15.66 7.36
C ALA A 70 -13.82 16.73 7.24
N GLY A 71 -12.73 16.39 6.59
CA GLY A 71 -11.61 17.29 6.33
C GLY A 71 -11.80 18.09 5.04
N ASP A 72 -10.82 18.95 4.75
CA ASP A 72 -10.80 19.76 3.54
C ASP A 72 -10.60 18.87 2.30
N GLY A 73 -11.43 19.11 1.28
CA GLY A 73 -11.36 18.41 -0.01
C GLY A 73 -11.91 16.99 -0.01
N SER A 74 -12.52 16.51 1.09
CA SER A 74 -13.20 15.22 1.08
C SER A 74 -14.66 15.35 0.65
N TYR A 75 -15.28 14.23 0.35
CA TYR A 75 -16.73 14.15 0.22
C TYR A 75 -17.41 14.54 1.52
N PRO A 76 -18.68 15.02 1.44
CA PRO A 76 -19.44 15.36 2.65
C PRO A 76 -19.50 14.16 3.58
N GLY A 77 -18.84 14.27 4.71
CA GLY A 77 -18.69 13.15 5.62
C GLY A 77 -17.79 12.04 5.07
N VAL A 78 -18.30 10.84 5.04
CA VAL A 78 -17.57 9.63 4.69
C VAL A 78 -18.25 8.82 3.58
N ASP A 79 -18.90 9.50 2.64
CA ASP A 79 -19.54 8.83 1.50
C ASP A 79 -18.45 8.29 0.56
N MET A 80 -18.37 6.98 0.51
CA MET A 80 -17.38 6.22 -0.26
C MET A 80 -17.83 5.88 -1.67
N GLN A 81 -19.06 6.20 -2.03
CA GLN A 81 -19.59 5.90 -3.35
C GLN A 81 -19.24 6.97 -4.39
N MET A 82 -18.73 8.10 -3.93
CA MET A 82 -18.28 9.17 -4.81
C MET A 82 -16.82 8.98 -5.21
N ASP A 83 -16.46 9.47 -6.39
CA ASP A 83 -15.06 9.46 -6.84
C ASP A 83 -14.26 10.48 -6.04
N GLY A 84 -13.13 10.05 -5.44
CA GLY A 84 -12.22 10.88 -4.70
C GLY A 84 -11.53 10.15 -3.56
N TYR A 85 -10.92 10.93 -2.70
CA TYR A 85 -10.27 10.45 -1.50
C TYR A 85 -11.10 10.78 -0.26
N VAL A 86 -10.85 10.05 0.83
CA VAL A 86 -11.42 10.34 2.14
C VAL A 86 -10.46 11.25 2.89
N SER A 87 -11.00 12.31 3.51
CA SER A 87 -10.25 13.24 4.33
C SER A 87 -10.89 13.37 5.71
N PHE A 88 -10.07 13.22 6.74
CA PHE A 88 -10.47 13.31 8.13
C PHE A 88 -9.68 14.40 8.83
N ASP A 89 -10.38 15.25 9.59
CA ASP A 89 -9.77 16.12 10.58
C ASP A 89 -9.95 15.52 11.96
N VAL A 90 -8.88 15.42 12.72
CA VAL A 90 -8.94 14.99 14.12
C VAL A 90 -9.77 15.98 14.93
N SER A 91 -10.89 15.54 15.51
CA SER A 91 -11.81 16.41 16.26
C SER A 91 -11.49 16.44 17.76
N THR A 92 -10.86 15.40 18.29
CA THR A 92 -10.57 15.26 19.72
C THR A 92 -9.09 15.04 19.98
N ILE A 93 -8.64 15.47 21.17
CA ILE A 93 -7.30 15.16 21.67
C ILE A 93 -7.33 13.76 22.28
N GLY A 94 -6.34 12.96 21.96
CA GLY A 94 -6.21 11.59 22.44
C GLY A 94 -6.35 10.59 21.29
N TRP A 95 -7.28 9.66 21.39
CA TRP A 95 -7.53 8.66 20.38
C TRP A 95 -8.56 9.13 19.36
N SER A 96 -8.28 8.93 18.09
CA SER A 96 -9.20 9.20 16.98
C SER A 96 -9.15 8.06 15.99
N GLY A 97 -10.28 7.62 15.44
CA GLY A 97 -10.27 6.52 14.51
C GLY A 97 -11.51 6.40 13.62
N ALA A 98 -11.29 5.76 12.47
CA ALA A 98 -12.32 5.35 11.53
C ALA A 98 -12.02 3.94 11.01
N GLY A 99 -13.07 3.19 10.71
CA GLY A 99 -12.97 1.81 10.24
C GLY A 99 -13.78 1.54 8.98
N PHE A 100 -13.17 0.79 8.06
CA PHE A 100 -13.80 0.22 6.87
C PHE A 100 -14.28 -1.19 7.24
N ASN A 101 -15.56 -1.31 7.51
CA ASN A 101 -16.15 -2.51 8.11
C ASN A 101 -16.96 -3.33 7.11
N ILE A 102 -16.78 -4.64 7.15
CA ILE A 102 -17.58 -5.63 6.43
C ILE A 102 -18.51 -6.30 7.44
N ALA A 103 -19.78 -5.85 7.48
CA ALA A 103 -20.72 -6.20 8.55
C ALA A 103 -21.63 -7.37 8.20
N ASN A 104 -22.26 -7.36 7.00
CA ASN A 104 -23.33 -8.26 6.63
C ASN A 104 -23.02 -9.16 5.44
N ALA A 105 -21.84 -9.03 4.84
CA ALA A 105 -21.37 -9.86 3.74
C ALA A 105 -19.92 -10.26 3.99
N ALA A 106 -19.59 -11.52 3.65
CA ALA A 106 -18.20 -11.95 3.70
C ALA A 106 -17.40 -11.34 2.54
N ALA A 107 -16.19 -10.85 2.81
CA ALA A 107 -15.17 -10.71 1.79
C ALA A 107 -14.51 -12.07 1.55
N ASP A 108 -14.40 -12.51 0.30
CA ASP A 108 -13.66 -13.73 -0.03
C ASP A 108 -12.16 -13.42 -0.12
N LEU A 109 -11.41 -13.78 0.92
CA LEU A 109 -9.97 -13.55 1.01
C LEU A 109 -9.15 -14.84 0.92
N LYS A 110 -9.74 -15.92 0.33
CA LYS A 110 -9.08 -17.24 0.19
C LYS A 110 -7.82 -17.19 -0.65
N HIS A 111 -7.68 -16.19 -1.51
CA HIS A 111 -6.50 -15.97 -2.34
C HIS A 111 -5.36 -15.22 -1.62
N PHE A 112 -5.57 -14.76 -0.39
CA PHE A 112 -4.52 -14.09 0.39
C PHE A 112 -3.36 -15.04 0.65
N THR A 113 -2.15 -14.54 0.36
CA THR A 113 -0.88 -15.20 0.60
C THR A 113 0.11 -14.21 1.21
N ASP A 114 1.28 -14.67 1.59
CA ASP A 114 2.35 -13.78 2.04
C ASP A 114 2.82 -12.79 0.95
N ASN A 115 2.53 -13.10 -0.32
CA ASN A 115 2.82 -12.26 -1.48
C ASN A 115 1.67 -11.30 -1.84
N THR A 116 0.53 -11.37 -1.19
CA THR A 116 -0.53 -10.36 -1.34
C THR A 116 -0.06 -9.04 -0.75
N HIS A 117 -0.19 -7.95 -1.50
CA HIS A 117 0.17 -6.60 -1.07
C HIS A 117 -1.04 -5.87 -0.48
N PHE A 118 -0.80 -5.08 0.53
CA PHE A 118 -1.67 -3.97 0.91
C PHE A 118 -1.08 -2.67 0.35
N HIS A 119 -1.91 -1.89 -0.32
CA HIS A 119 -1.56 -0.60 -0.89
C HIS A 119 -2.51 0.48 -0.40
N CYS A 120 -1.99 1.68 -0.10
CA CYS A 120 -2.77 2.90 0.02
C CYS A 120 -1.92 4.15 -0.22
N GLY A 121 -2.58 5.23 -0.63
CA GLY A 121 -2.04 6.58 -0.63
C GLY A 121 -2.42 7.32 0.65
N LEU A 122 -1.47 8.00 1.27
CA LEU A 122 -1.68 8.83 2.45
C LEU A 122 -1.14 10.24 2.22
N ARG A 123 -1.83 11.24 2.78
CA ARG A 123 -1.40 12.64 2.75
C ARG A 123 -1.84 13.34 4.04
N SER A 124 -1.04 14.28 4.50
CA SER A 124 -1.45 15.26 5.51
C SER A 124 -1.11 16.66 5.02
N THR A 125 -2.12 17.53 4.95
CA THR A 125 -1.96 18.91 4.45
C THR A 125 -1.45 19.87 5.51
N ASN A 126 -1.45 19.48 6.78
CA ASN A 126 -1.11 20.35 7.90
C ASN A 126 -0.20 19.70 8.96
N GLY A 127 0.54 18.66 8.55
CA GLY A 127 1.62 18.09 9.34
C GLY A 127 1.16 17.32 10.58
N ILE A 128 0.30 16.30 10.39
CA ILE A 128 0.07 15.31 11.44
C ILE A 128 1.39 14.55 11.71
N LYS A 129 1.66 14.25 12.98
CA LYS A 129 2.93 13.58 13.33
C LYS A 129 2.94 12.11 12.96
N ASN A 130 1.83 11.42 13.17
CA ASN A 130 1.69 10.00 12.87
C ASN A 130 0.23 9.60 12.66
N VAL A 131 0.08 8.51 11.92
CA VAL A 131 -1.16 7.79 11.69
C VAL A 131 -0.85 6.31 11.86
N ALA A 132 -1.76 5.57 12.47
CA ALA A 132 -1.70 4.11 12.44
C ALA A 132 -2.68 3.55 11.43
N LEU A 133 -2.25 2.51 10.73
CA LEU A 133 -3.09 1.64 9.92
C LEU A 133 -3.21 0.29 10.65
N VAL A 134 -4.45 -0.13 10.88
CA VAL A 134 -4.78 -1.43 11.47
C VAL A 134 -5.41 -2.28 10.37
N ILE A 135 -4.76 -3.36 9.98
CA ILE A 135 -5.10 -4.17 8.82
C ILE A 135 -5.62 -5.52 9.30
N GLY A 136 -6.85 -5.86 8.95
CA GLY A 136 -7.46 -7.15 9.23
C GLY A 136 -7.88 -7.33 10.69
N ASP A 137 -8.50 -6.35 11.31
CA ASP A 137 -9.11 -6.47 12.64
C ASP A 137 -10.54 -7.05 12.51
N GLY A 138 -10.62 -8.36 12.51
CA GLY A 138 -11.90 -9.03 12.27
C GLY A 138 -11.93 -10.50 12.66
N TYR A 139 -12.69 -11.27 11.92
CA TYR A 139 -12.97 -12.67 12.22
C TYR A 139 -13.28 -13.46 10.94
N ALA A 140 -13.20 -14.78 11.00
CA ALA A 140 -13.77 -15.65 9.97
C ALA A 140 -15.29 -15.48 9.96
N PHE A 141 -15.87 -15.08 8.82
CA PHE A 141 -17.29 -14.71 8.73
C PHE A 141 -18.24 -15.83 9.13
N GLU A 142 -17.87 -17.06 8.81
CA GLU A 142 -18.60 -18.28 9.18
C GLU A 142 -18.53 -18.61 10.68
N ASN A 143 -17.51 -18.08 11.37
CA ASN A 143 -17.30 -18.30 12.80
C ASN A 143 -16.70 -17.06 13.47
N LYS A 144 -17.55 -16.25 14.09
CA LYS A 144 -17.14 -15.01 14.77
C LYS A 144 -16.19 -15.20 15.96
N ASN A 145 -16.05 -16.41 16.47
CA ASN A 145 -15.07 -16.74 17.51
C ASN A 145 -13.66 -16.94 16.94
N ASP A 146 -13.54 -17.18 15.64
CA ASP A 146 -12.27 -17.35 14.96
C ASP A 146 -11.71 -15.98 14.54
N LYS A 147 -11.06 -15.31 15.51
CA LYS A 147 -10.53 -13.96 15.36
C LYS A 147 -9.27 -13.92 14.51
N TRP A 148 -9.14 -12.85 13.73
CA TRP A 148 -7.89 -12.44 13.14
C TRP A 148 -7.09 -11.60 14.14
N SER A 149 -5.76 -11.72 14.14
CA SER A 149 -4.87 -10.80 14.83
C SER A 149 -4.43 -9.75 13.80
N PRO A 150 -4.81 -8.48 13.96
CA PRO A 150 -4.49 -7.45 12.96
C PRO A 150 -3.00 -7.13 12.90
N ALA A 151 -2.52 -6.75 11.73
CA ALA A 151 -1.26 -6.03 11.62
C ALA A 151 -1.48 -4.55 11.94
N LYS A 152 -0.55 -3.97 12.70
CA LYS A 152 -0.59 -2.58 13.13
C LYS A 152 0.71 -1.90 12.73
N ILE A 153 0.62 -0.92 11.84
CA ILE A 153 1.78 -0.16 11.35
C ILE A 153 1.53 1.33 11.48
N SER A 154 2.56 2.12 11.44
CA SER A 154 2.46 3.58 11.48
C SER A 154 3.17 4.27 10.33
N VAL A 155 2.66 5.43 9.96
CA VAL A 155 3.23 6.36 9.00
C VAL A 155 3.33 7.72 9.64
N GLY A 156 4.49 8.35 9.57
CA GLY A 156 4.72 9.67 10.18
C GLY A 156 6.18 9.91 10.55
N SER A 157 6.43 11.03 11.22
CA SER A 157 7.76 11.37 11.72
C SER A 157 8.14 10.63 13.01
N GLU A 158 7.17 10.03 13.67
CA GLU A 158 7.34 9.21 14.87
C GLU A 158 6.34 8.05 14.87
N ALA A 159 6.67 6.97 15.55
CA ALA A 159 5.79 5.81 15.65
C ALA A 159 4.51 6.17 16.44
N PHE A 160 3.39 5.62 16.01
CA PHE A 160 2.14 5.68 16.76
C PHE A 160 2.25 4.76 18.00
N VAL A 161 1.83 5.26 19.16
CA VAL A 161 1.85 4.50 20.41
C VAL A 161 0.42 4.37 20.94
N ASP A 162 -0.02 3.16 21.18
CA ASP A 162 -1.31 2.83 21.74
C ASP A 162 -1.13 1.88 22.94
N ASN A 163 -1.65 2.27 24.10
CA ASN A 163 -1.56 1.48 25.34
C ASN A 163 -0.14 0.99 25.66
N GLY A 164 0.87 1.80 25.34
CA GLY A 164 2.29 1.48 25.56
C GLY A 164 2.92 0.62 24.49
N ALA A 165 2.17 0.13 23.50
CA ALA A 165 2.70 -0.56 22.33
C ALA A 165 3.03 0.44 21.21
N SER A 166 4.26 0.39 20.71
CA SER A 166 4.71 1.20 19.56
C SER A 166 4.47 0.42 18.27
N TYR A 167 3.77 1.01 17.31
CA TYR A 167 3.53 0.38 16.03
C TYR A 167 4.71 0.62 15.08
N PRO A 168 5.19 -0.42 14.36
CA PRO A 168 6.30 -0.29 13.42
C PRO A 168 6.10 0.86 12.43
N LEU A 169 7.10 1.73 12.31
CA LEU A 169 7.09 2.86 11.38
C LEU A 169 7.52 2.36 9.99
N VAL A 170 6.63 2.52 8.99
CA VAL A 170 6.87 2.03 7.62
C VAL A 170 7.06 3.15 6.60
N GLY A 171 6.84 4.39 6.97
CA GLY A 171 7.00 5.55 6.10
C GLY A 171 6.78 6.86 6.84
N ASN A 172 6.93 7.97 6.11
CA ASN A 172 6.69 9.31 6.63
C ASN A 172 5.82 10.09 5.63
N PHE A 173 5.09 11.07 6.13
CA PHE A 173 4.38 12.03 5.26
C PHE A 173 5.37 12.91 4.52
N SER A 174 5.00 13.35 3.32
CA SER A 174 5.72 14.38 2.60
C SER A 174 5.67 15.70 3.37
N ALA A 175 6.80 16.38 3.46
CA ALA A 175 6.86 17.72 4.07
C ALA A 175 6.05 18.77 3.30
N ASP A 176 5.88 18.57 2.00
CA ASP A 176 5.16 19.47 1.09
C ASP A 176 3.66 19.14 1.00
N GLY A 177 3.17 18.17 1.80
CA GLY A 177 1.77 17.75 1.79
C GLY A 177 1.36 16.94 0.56
N GLU A 178 2.32 16.39 -0.16
CA GLU A 178 2.08 15.49 -1.29
C GLU A 178 1.69 14.09 -0.82
N TRP A 179 1.09 13.31 -1.72
CA TRP A 179 0.75 11.94 -1.46
C TRP A 179 1.98 11.05 -1.32
N VAL A 180 1.94 10.15 -0.35
CA VAL A 180 2.94 9.09 -0.16
C VAL A 180 2.27 7.73 -0.21
N ALA A 181 2.92 6.78 -0.86
CA ALA A 181 2.41 5.41 -0.98
C ALA A 181 2.90 4.55 0.19
N VAL A 182 1.99 3.74 0.73
CA VAL A 182 2.32 2.54 1.49
C VAL A 182 2.04 1.35 0.57
N ASP A 183 3.04 0.52 0.31
CA ASP A 183 2.90 -0.73 -0.43
C ASP A 183 3.73 -1.79 0.29
N ILE A 184 3.05 -2.77 0.88
CA ILE A 184 3.67 -3.74 1.78
C ILE A 184 2.99 -5.10 1.65
N THR A 185 3.78 -6.18 1.59
CA THR A 185 3.21 -7.52 1.52
C THR A 185 2.71 -8.01 2.88
N LEU A 186 1.74 -8.93 2.87
CA LEU A 186 1.28 -9.56 4.11
C LEU A 186 2.42 -10.32 4.81
N GLY A 187 3.36 -10.88 4.05
CA GLY A 187 4.57 -11.50 4.59
C GLY A 187 5.50 -10.52 5.28
N GLN A 188 5.63 -9.27 4.77
CA GLN A 188 6.37 -8.21 5.45
C GLN A 188 5.62 -7.73 6.70
N LEU A 189 4.30 -7.60 6.65
CA LEU A 189 3.49 -7.27 7.83
C LEU A 189 3.67 -8.30 8.94
N LYS A 190 3.74 -9.59 8.63
CA LYS A 190 4.04 -10.65 9.62
C LYS A 190 5.41 -10.50 10.28
N LYS A 191 6.41 -10.02 9.54
CA LYS A 191 7.76 -9.77 10.10
C LYS A 191 7.75 -8.56 11.03
N LEU A 192 6.99 -7.51 10.68
CA LEU A 192 6.89 -6.29 11.48
C LEU A 192 5.98 -6.48 12.71
N TRP A 193 4.93 -7.28 12.57
CA TRP A 193 3.95 -7.59 13.61
C TRP A 193 3.78 -9.11 13.72
N PRO A 194 4.59 -9.80 14.55
CA PRO A 194 4.63 -11.27 14.60
C PRO A 194 3.30 -11.94 14.97
N ASP A 195 2.44 -11.25 15.71
CA ASP A 195 1.11 -11.74 16.07
C ASP A 195 0.10 -11.65 14.93
N PHE A 196 0.45 -11.01 13.82
CA PHE A 196 -0.43 -10.89 12.66
C PHE A 196 -0.76 -12.27 12.09
N ASN A 197 -2.02 -12.56 12.07
CA ASN A 197 -2.51 -13.84 11.63
C ASN A 197 -3.75 -13.62 10.77
N TYR A 198 -3.56 -13.43 9.49
CA TYR A 198 -4.67 -13.47 8.54
C TYR A 198 -4.99 -14.92 8.19
N LYS A 199 -6.25 -15.16 7.82
CA LYS A 199 -6.74 -16.47 7.39
C LYS A 199 -7.35 -16.35 6.01
N ALA A 200 -7.03 -17.30 5.13
CA ALA A 200 -7.59 -17.35 3.78
C ALA A 200 -9.03 -17.90 3.79
N VAL A 201 -9.96 -17.11 4.29
CA VAL A 201 -11.38 -17.47 4.49
C VAL A 201 -12.27 -16.26 4.18
N GLY A 202 -13.57 -16.43 4.25
CA GLY A 202 -14.51 -15.31 4.28
C GLY A 202 -14.27 -14.43 5.50
N PHE A 203 -14.12 -13.12 5.28
CA PHE A 203 -13.76 -12.15 6.31
C PHE A 203 -14.95 -11.27 6.70
N GLY A 204 -15.11 -10.98 7.99
CA GLY A 204 -15.96 -9.94 8.54
C GLY A 204 -15.22 -9.11 9.59
N GLY A 205 -15.59 -7.84 9.73
CA GLY A 205 -14.93 -6.91 10.64
C GLY A 205 -14.28 -5.73 9.93
N ASN A 206 -13.35 -5.05 10.59
CA ASN A 206 -12.62 -3.92 9.99
C ASN A 206 -11.46 -4.43 9.14
N ILE A 207 -11.64 -4.43 7.81
CA ILE A 207 -10.56 -4.82 6.90
C ILE A 207 -9.40 -3.82 6.93
N LEU A 208 -9.72 -2.56 7.18
CA LEU A 208 -8.78 -1.46 7.40
C LEU A 208 -9.35 -0.52 8.44
N ALA A 209 -8.51 -0.06 9.37
CA ALA A 209 -8.82 1.08 10.21
C ALA A 209 -7.68 2.09 10.19
N VAL A 210 -8.04 3.36 10.34
CA VAL A 210 -7.12 4.50 10.41
C VAL A 210 -7.24 5.12 11.78
N LEU A 211 -6.13 5.25 12.49
CA LEU A 211 -6.07 5.89 13.80
C LEU A 211 -5.20 7.14 13.72
N GLY A 212 -5.67 8.23 14.27
CA GLY A 212 -4.96 9.51 14.26
C GLY A 212 -4.19 9.78 15.56
N GLY A 213 -3.10 10.51 15.44
CA GLY A 213 -2.17 10.83 16.54
C GLY A 213 -2.62 11.94 17.48
N GLY A 214 -3.90 12.05 17.80
CA GLY A 214 -4.39 12.80 18.98
C GLY A 214 -4.23 14.32 18.99
N THR A 215 -3.93 14.98 17.88
CA THR A 215 -3.82 16.44 17.77
C THR A 215 -5.01 17.00 17.01
N ALA A 216 -5.95 17.64 17.72
CA ALA A 216 -7.13 18.25 17.13
C ALA A 216 -6.78 19.21 15.98
N GLY A 217 -7.58 19.21 14.92
CA GLY A 217 -7.41 20.01 13.71
C GLY A 217 -6.34 19.50 12.76
N LYS A 218 -5.69 18.37 13.01
CA LYS A 218 -4.76 17.75 12.07
C LYS A 218 -5.51 16.89 11.06
N ASN A 219 -5.05 16.97 9.82
CA ASN A 219 -5.70 16.36 8.66
C ASN A 219 -5.00 15.06 8.24
N ILE A 220 -5.82 14.06 7.87
CA ILE A 220 -5.40 12.80 7.28
C ILE A 220 -6.23 12.60 6.00
N CYS A 221 -5.57 12.46 4.87
CA CYS A 221 -6.21 12.03 3.63
C CYS A 221 -5.77 10.61 3.31
N LEU A 222 -6.74 9.78 2.90
CA LEU A 222 -6.52 8.39 2.48
C LEU A 222 -7.16 8.20 1.09
N ASP A 223 -6.44 7.54 0.20
CA ASP A 223 -6.94 7.13 -1.12
C ASP A 223 -6.33 5.79 -1.54
N ALA A 224 -6.89 5.19 -2.57
CA ALA A 224 -6.38 3.99 -3.24
C ALA A 224 -6.02 2.86 -2.26
N ALA A 225 -6.87 2.62 -1.27
CA ALA A 225 -6.68 1.52 -0.33
C ALA A 225 -7.25 0.22 -0.90
N TYR A 226 -6.37 -0.74 -1.18
CA TYR A 226 -6.74 -2.05 -1.69
C TYR A 226 -5.67 -3.09 -1.38
N PHE A 227 -6.09 -4.36 -1.43
CA PHE A 227 -5.16 -5.47 -1.51
C PHE A 227 -5.03 -5.92 -2.95
N TYR A 228 -3.85 -6.36 -3.35
CA TYR A 228 -3.69 -6.97 -4.67
C TYR A 228 -2.74 -8.16 -4.62
N THR A 229 -3.04 -9.16 -5.44
CA THR A 229 -2.19 -10.32 -5.61
C THR A 229 -1.53 -10.23 -6.99
N PRO A 230 -0.19 -10.21 -7.06
CA PRO A 230 0.53 -10.24 -8.32
C PRO A 230 0.13 -11.45 -9.17
N GLY A 231 0.06 -11.28 -10.49
CA GLY A 231 -0.20 -12.37 -11.41
C GLY A 231 0.96 -13.37 -11.48
N GLU A 232 0.66 -14.62 -11.82
CA GLU A 232 1.71 -15.58 -12.15
C GLU A 232 2.58 -15.02 -13.28
N GLY A 233 3.88 -14.85 -13.01
CA GLY A 233 4.84 -14.23 -13.94
C GLY A 233 5.00 -12.71 -13.79
N SER A 234 4.25 -12.03 -12.93
CA SER A 234 4.63 -10.70 -12.49
C SER A 234 5.91 -10.81 -11.66
N VAL A 235 6.95 -10.12 -12.09
CA VAL A 235 8.13 -9.95 -11.22
C VAL A 235 7.68 -9.04 -10.07
N GLU A 236 7.49 -9.63 -8.88
CA GLU A 236 7.27 -8.85 -7.66
C GLU A 236 8.30 -7.73 -7.62
N GLY A 237 7.85 -6.53 -7.26
CA GLY A 237 8.77 -5.46 -6.94
C GLY A 237 9.62 -5.92 -5.77
N ILE A 238 10.77 -6.51 -6.06
CA ILE A 238 11.67 -7.06 -5.07
C ILE A 238 12.11 -5.89 -4.23
N ALA A 239 11.86 -5.98 -2.93
CA ALA A 239 12.36 -5.03 -1.97
C ALA A 239 13.85 -4.79 -2.26
N ALA A 240 14.22 -3.53 -2.44
CA ALA A 240 15.59 -3.12 -2.69
C ALA A 240 16.42 -3.30 -1.41
N ASP A 241 16.75 -4.55 -1.09
CA ASP A 241 17.65 -4.87 0.03
C ASP A 241 19.13 -4.92 -0.39
N ALA A 242 19.42 -4.64 -1.66
CA ALA A 242 20.76 -4.36 -2.11
C ALA A 242 20.72 -3.19 -3.10
N ASP A 243 21.50 -2.14 -2.81
CA ASP A 243 21.76 -1.08 -3.77
C ASP A 243 22.53 -1.64 -4.97
N ILE A 244 21.79 -2.08 -6.00
CA ILE A 244 22.42 -2.53 -7.25
C ILE A 244 22.84 -1.28 -8.04
N ILE A 245 24.13 -1.00 -8.01
CA ILE A 245 24.77 0.09 -8.74
C ILE A 245 25.41 -0.49 -10.01
N VAL A 246 25.05 0.07 -11.16
CA VAL A 246 25.61 -0.33 -12.45
C VAL A 246 26.49 0.78 -12.98
N THR A 247 27.73 0.45 -13.26
CA THR A 247 28.68 1.30 -13.96
C THR A 247 28.93 0.77 -15.38
N ALA A 248 29.74 1.45 -16.17
CA ALA A 248 30.07 1.00 -17.53
C ALA A 248 30.73 -0.39 -17.57
N ARG A 249 31.34 -0.84 -16.48
CA ARG A 249 32.15 -2.10 -16.43
C ARG A 249 31.79 -3.05 -15.32
N THR A 250 30.99 -2.59 -14.33
CA THR A 250 30.69 -3.43 -13.16
C THR A 250 29.24 -3.27 -12.71
N ILE A 251 28.72 -4.35 -12.14
CA ILE A 251 27.50 -4.36 -11.34
C ILE A 251 27.93 -4.60 -9.90
N ASN A 252 27.59 -3.70 -9.01
CA ASN A 252 27.87 -3.80 -7.57
C ASN A 252 26.53 -3.92 -6.81
N ALA A 253 26.47 -4.90 -5.91
CA ALA A 253 25.29 -5.16 -5.07
C ALA A 253 25.79 -5.36 -3.63
N ALA A 254 25.90 -4.27 -2.88
CA ALA A 254 26.41 -4.29 -1.52
C ALA A 254 25.62 -5.26 -0.64
N GLY A 255 26.31 -6.14 0.08
CA GLY A 255 25.69 -7.15 0.95
C GLY A 255 25.16 -8.41 0.25
N ALA A 256 25.22 -8.50 -1.09
CA ALA A 256 24.88 -9.73 -1.78
C ALA A 256 26.05 -10.72 -1.79
N GLU A 257 25.76 -11.99 -1.52
CA GLU A 257 26.76 -13.08 -1.63
C GLU A 257 26.92 -13.56 -3.08
N GLU A 258 25.93 -13.28 -3.94
CA GLU A 258 25.85 -13.73 -5.30
C GLU A 258 25.18 -12.69 -6.19
N ILE A 259 25.69 -12.51 -7.42
CA ILE A 259 25.05 -11.73 -8.47
C ILE A 259 24.83 -12.64 -9.69
N ALA A 260 23.62 -12.65 -10.23
CA ALA A 260 23.28 -13.33 -11.47
C ALA A 260 22.68 -12.33 -12.48
N LEU A 261 23.13 -12.42 -13.74
CA LEU A 261 22.69 -11.58 -14.85
C LEU A 261 21.92 -12.42 -15.85
N TYR A 262 20.72 -11.99 -16.19
CA TYR A 262 19.83 -12.67 -17.16
C TYR A 262 19.51 -11.75 -18.33
N ASN A 263 19.31 -12.33 -19.51
CA ASN A 263 18.72 -11.60 -20.63
C ASN A 263 17.19 -11.43 -20.42
N LEU A 264 16.53 -10.66 -21.29
CA LEU A 264 15.08 -10.41 -21.18
C LEU A 264 14.22 -11.68 -21.44
N ALA A 265 14.80 -12.75 -21.99
CA ALA A 265 14.15 -14.05 -22.14
C ALA A 265 14.30 -14.94 -20.89
N GLY A 266 14.91 -14.42 -19.80
CA GLY A 266 15.13 -15.16 -18.56
C GLY A 266 16.30 -16.15 -18.59
N GLN A 267 17.12 -16.16 -19.66
CA GLN A 267 18.30 -17.02 -19.75
C GLN A 267 19.46 -16.42 -18.97
N LEU A 268 20.13 -17.24 -18.18
CA LEU A 268 21.32 -16.84 -17.42
C LEU A 268 22.47 -16.49 -18.38
N VAL A 269 22.99 -15.28 -18.26
CA VAL A 269 24.11 -14.75 -19.05
C VAL A 269 25.42 -14.86 -18.29
N LYS A 270 25.42 -14.45 -17.02
CA LYS A 270 26.60 -14.48 -16.15
C LYS A 270 26.19 -14.62 -14.70
N LYS A 271 27.04 -15.29 -13.91
CA LYS A 271 26.83 -15.48 -12.48
C LYS A 271 28.18 -15.41 -11.74
N VAL A 272 28.22 -14.74 -10.60
CA VAL A 272 29.38 -14.68 -9.72
C VAL A 272 28.94 -14.81 -8.26
N ASN A 273 29.74 -15.49 -7.45
CA ASN A 273 29.57 -15.57 -5.99
C ASN A 273 30.35 -14.42 -5.34
N SER A 274 29.88 -13.21 -5.56
CA SER A 274 30.52 -11.98 -5.11
C SER A 274 29.51 -10.85 -5.13
N SER A 275 29.72 -9.82 -4.33
CA SER A 275 28.97 -8.57 -4.35
C SER A 275 29.31 -7.64 -5.53
N VAL A 276 30.30 -8.02 -6.36
CA VAL A 276 30.74 -7.27 -7.54
C VAL A 276 30.88 -8.20 -8.74
N MET A 277 30.27 -7.84 -9.88
CA MET A 277 30.36 -8.54 -11.16
C MET A 277 30.95 -7.63 -12.24
N GLY A 278 32.08 -8.01 -12.85
CA GLY A 278 32.59 -7.37 -14.07
C GLY A 278 31.68 -7.73 -15.27
N VAL A 279 31.43 -6.77 -16.16
CA VAL A 279 30.55 -6.95 -17.33
C VAL A 279 31.19 -6.52 -18.65
N GLU A 280 32.53 -6.43 -18.70
CA GLU A 280 33.27 -6.05 -19.90
C GLU A 280 33.10 -7.06 -21.07
N ASP A 281 32.82 -8.30 -20.72
CA ASP A 281 32.62 -9.43 -21.65
C ASP A 281 31.15 -9.64 -22.04
N VAL A 282 30.24 -8.81 -21.49
CA VAL A 282 28.81 -8.86 -21.76
C VAL A 282 28.44 -7.84 -22.83
N ALA A 283 27.70 -8.29 -23.87
CA ALA A 283 27.25 -7.39 -24.92
C ALA A 283 26.38 -6.25 -24.39
N ALA A 284 26.44 -5.08 -25.03
CA ALA A 284 25.54 -3.99 -24.73
C ALA A 284 24.09 -4.40 -24.93
N GLY A 285 23.21 -4.02 -24.01
CA GLY A 285 21.81 -4.42 -24.07
C GLY A 285 21.08 -4.28 -22.75
N ALA A 286 19.79 -4.66 -22.73
CA ALA A 286 18.97 -4.67 -21.55
C ALA A 286 19.02 -6.06 -20.89
N TYR A 287 19.21 -6.07 -19.58
CA TYR A 287 19.38 -7.26 -18.76
C TYR A 287 18.59 -7.16 -17.45
N ILE A 288 18.44 -8.29 -16.79
CA ILE A 288 17.92 -8.38 -15.42
C ILE A 288 19.05 -8.86 -14.52
N VAL A 289 19.38 -8.08 -13.51
CA VAL A 289 20.31 -8.43 -12.44
C VAL A 289 19.54 -8.96 -11.25
N LYS A 290 19.93 -10.12 -10.74
CA LYS A 290 19.47 -10.67 -9.47
C LYS A 290 20.66 -10.72 -8.50
N ALA A 291 20.51 -10.15 -7.30
CA ALA A 291 21.53 -10.16 -6.26
C ALA A 291 20.83 -10.40 -4.90
N GLY A 292 20.95 -11.62 -4.36
CA GLY A 292 20.16 -12.06 -3.22
C GLY A 292 18.66 -11.98 -3.54
N ASN A 293 17.91 -11.20 -2.75
CA ASN A 293 16.47 -10.93 -2.97
C ASN A 293 16.22 -9.72 -3.88
N ALA A 294 17.24 -8.95 -4.25
CA ALA A 294 17.10 -7.80 -5.12
C ALA A 294 17.14 -8.20 -6.60
N VAL A 295 16.26 -7.60 -7.41
CA VAL A 295 16.27 -7.72 -8.87
C VAL A 295 16.11 -6.35 -9.49
N LYS A 296 16.91 -6.05 -10.50
CA LYS A 296 16.89 -4.75 -11.18
C LYS A 296 17.06 -4.94 -12.69
N LYS A 297 16.22 -4.25 -13.47
CA LYS A 297 16.46 -4.11 -14.90
C LYS A 297 17.58 -3.10 -15.12
N VAL A 298 18.59 -3.46 -15.90
CA VAL A 298 19.76 -2.64 -16.17
C VAL A 298 20.00 -2.54 -17.68
N VAL A 299 20.67 -1.47 -18.11
CA VAL A 299 21.13 -1.31 -19.48
C VAL A 299 22.66 -1.21 -19.44
N LEU A 300 23.33 -2.20 -20.02
CA LEU A 300 24.77 -2.17 -20.25
C LEU A 300 25.04 -1.45 -21.57
N LYS A 301 26.04 -0.58 -21.57
CA LYS A 301 26.44 0.24 -22.73
C LYS A 301 27.79 -0.18 -23.26
#